data_11bf45cf422bbd1922ed3ffda690aea0
#
_entry.id   11bf45cf422bbd1922ed3ffda690aea0
#
_cell.length_a   1.000
_cell.length_b   1.000
_cell.length_c   1.000
_cell.angle_alpha   90.00
_cell.angle_beta   90.00
_cell.angle_gamma   90.00
#
_symmetry.space_group_name_H-M   'P 1'
#
loop_
_entity.id
_entity.type
_entity.pdbx_description
1 polymer ?
#
loop_
_entity_poly.entity_id
_entity_poly.type
_entity_poly.pdbx_seq_one_letter_code
_entity_poly.pdbx_strand_id
1 'polypeptide(L)'
;MINRGPSPSGNFAVIFQSLYLANLLLLPGIFFLVLLYYYRQYQQYKVHDGVVVAQIDNNKVRMQNLGIGKIHLIRSLQLSVLAGVLLAVVPLIVIYFSSQLQASIMVGLIYFVTLHAGFILIGMLNLSRAMAKKLPLF
;
A
#
# COMPACT_ATOMS: atom_id res chain seq x y z
N MET A 1 5.00 -11.33 -35.06
CA MET A 1 4.33 -10.69 -33.87
C MET A 1 4.81 -11.39 -32.62
N ILE A 2 5.71 -10.77 -31.88
CA ILE A 2 6.20 -11.31 -30.60
C ILE A 2 5.12 -10.98 -29.58
N ASN A 3 4.39 -11.99 -29.15
CA ASN A 3 3.40 -11.92 -28.10
C ASN A 3 4.15 -11.63 -26.77
N ARG A 4 4.32 -10.35 -26.43
CA ARG A 4 4.87 -9.96 -25.13
C ARG A 4 3.81 -10.27 -24.09
N GLY A 5 3.90 -11.43 -23.45
CA GLY A 5 3.12 -11.76 -22.29
C GLY A 5 3.18 -10.63 -21.24
N PRO A 6 2.18 -10.50 -20.37
CA PRO A 6 2.13 -9.43 -19.38
C PRO A 6 3.43 -9.42 -18.56
N SER A 7 4.12 -8.27 -18.56
CA SER A 7 5.37 -8.13 -17.81
C SER A 7 5.11 -8.41 -16.32
N PRO A 8 5.89 -9.27 -15.65
CA PRO A 8 5.66 -9.64 -14.24
C PRO A 8 5.57 -8.43 -13.30
N SER A 9 6.26 -7.34 -13.62
CA SER A 9 6.26 -6.09 -12.85
C SER A 9 4.90 -5.39 -12.77
N GLY A 10 4.08 -5.46 -13.83
CA GLY A 10 2.75 -4.86 -13.83
C GLY A 10 1.78 -5.59 -12.90
N ASN A 11 1.84 -6.91 -12.85
CA ASN A 11 0.97 -7.72 -11.99
C ASN A 11 1.23 -7.44 -10.50
N PHE A 12 2.49 -7.24 -10.11
CA PHE A 12 2.82 -6.89 -8.71
C PHE A 12 2.32 -5.51 -8.32
N ALA A 13 2.36 -4.52 -9.21
CA ALA A 13 1.81 -3.20 -8.95
C ALA A 13 0.31 -3.25 -8.64
N VAL A 14 -0.45 -4.04 -9.41
CA VAL A 14 -1.89 -4.27 -9.18
C VAL A 14 -2.12 -4.96 -7.84
N ILE A 15 -1.36 -6.02 -7.51
CA ILE A 15 -1.49 -6.74 -6.25
C ILE A 15 -1.26 -5.79 -5.05
N PHE A 16 -0.22 -4.97 -5.07
CA PHE A 16 0.09 -4.07 -3.96
C PHE A 16 -0.98 -2.98 -3.77
N GLN A 17 -1.52 -2.44 -4.85
CA GLN A 17 -2.62 -1.48 -4.76
C GLN A 17 -3.94 -2.15 -4.32
N SER A 18 -4.20 -3.37 -4.75
CA SER A 18 -5.36 -4.14 -4.28
C SER A 18 -5.26 -4.45 -2.78
N LEU A 19 -4.08 -4.81 -2.28
CA LEU A 19 -3.83 -5.03 -0.86
C LEU A 19 -4.03 -3.74 -0.04
N TYR A 20 -3.60 -2.59 -0.57
CA TYR A 20 -3.86 -1.30 0.07
C TYR A 20 -5.36 -1.01 0.19
N LEU A 21 -6.12 -1.18 -0.91
CA LEU A 21 -7.58 -0.99 -0.88
C LEU A 21 -8.27 -2.00 0.02
N ALA A 22 -7.84 -3.27 0.01
CA ALA A 22 -8.37 -4.29 0.90
C ALA A 22 -8.08 -3.97 2.37
N ASN A 23 -6.93 -3.37 2.68
CA ASN A 23 -6.60 -2.89 4.02
C ASN A 23 -7.55 -1.77 4.50
N LEU A 24 -7.97 -0.90 3.60
CA LEU A 24 -8.93 0.15 3.94
C LEU A 24 -10.37 -0.36 4.07
N LEU A 25 -10.79 -1.29 3.20
CA LEU A 25 -12.19 -1.67 3.03
C LEU A 25 -12.61 -2.87 3.88
N LEU A 26 -11.72 -3.87 4.07
CA LEU A 26 -12.10 -5.15 4.67
C LEU A 26 -11.53 -5.32 6.09
N LEU A 27 -10.22 -5.39 6.20
CA LEU A 27 -9.53 -5.74 7.45
C LEU A 27 -8.32 -4.83 7.65
N PRO A 28 -8.53 -3.64 8.24
CA PRO A 28 -7.43 -2.73 8.54
C PRO A 28 -6.42 -3.41 9.47
N GLY A 29 -5.16 -3.40 9.06
CA GLY A 29 -4.04 -4.02 9.78
C GLY A 29 -3.57 -5.35 9.22
N ILE A 30 -4.44 -6.30 8.87
CA ILE A 30 -4.00 -7.62 8.35
C ILE A 30 -3.32 -7.46 6.99
N PHE A 31 -3.95 -6.77 6.05
CA PHE A 31 -3.37 -6.52 4.74
C PHE A 31 -2.15 -5.58 4.80
N PHE A 32 -2.09 -4.71 5.82
CA PHE A 32 -0.90 -3.93 6.11
C PHE A 32 0.29 -4.82 6.49
N LEU A 33 0.09 -5.85 7.32
CA LEU A 33 1.14 -6.81 7.66
C LEU A 33 1.61 -7.59 6.42
N VAL A 34 0.71 -7.91 5.50
CA VAL A 34 1.08 -8.54 4.22
C VAL A 34 1.94 -7.60 3.36
N LEU A 35 1.56 -6.32 3.26
CA LEU A 35 2.38 -5.30 2.57
C LEU A 35 3.75 -5.14 3.22
N LEU A 36 3.80 -5.13 4.55
CA LEU A 36 5.05 -5.05 5.32
C LEU A 36 5.93 -6.27 5.11
N TYR A 37 5.34 -7.46 5.03
CA TYR A 37 6.04 -8.71 4.71
C TYR A 37 6.70 -8.61 3.32
N TYR A 38 5.98 -8.20 2.28
CA TYR A 38 6.53 -8.00 0.94
C TYR A 38 7.64 -6.94 0.92
N TYR A 39 7.46 -5.85 1.69
CA TYR A 39 8.48 -4.81 1.80
C TYR A 39 9.76 -5.32 2.47
N ARG A 40 9.66 -6.08 3.57
CA ARG A 40 10.81 -6.72 4.23
C ARG A 40 11.53 -7.69 3.30
N GLN A 41 10.78 -8.52 2.60
CA GLN A 41 11.32 -9.45 1.64
C GLN A 41 12.10 -8.71 0.53
N TYR A 42 11.54 -7.60 0.03
CA TYR A 42 12.23 -6.74 -0.94
C TYR A 42 13.53 -6.15 -0.38
N GLN A 43 13.54 -5.67 0.86
CA GLN A 43 14.75 -5.12 1.50
C GLN A 43 15.86 -6.17 1.67
N GLN A 44 15.52 -7.40 2.04
CA GLN A 44 16.48 -8.49 2.17
C GLN A 44 17.18 -8.80 0.86
N TYR A 45 16.48 -8.72 -0.28
CA TYR A 45 17.12 -8.91 -1.60
C TYR A 45 18.08 -7.79 -1.97
N LYS A 46 17.79 -6.55 -1.58
CA LYS A 46 18.65 -5.40 -1.86
C LYS A 46 20.00 -5.50 -1.11
N VAL A 47 20.02 -6.08 0.07
CA VAL A 47 21.24 -6.22 0.89
C VAL A 47 22.15 -7.35 0.38
N HIS A 48 21.60 -8.34 -0.33
CA HIS A 48 22.37 -9.50 -0.82
C HIS A 48 22.98 -9.32 -2.22
N ASP A 49 22.69 -8.24 -2.92
CA ASP A 49 23.26 -7.95 -4.26
C ASP A 49 24.79 -7.69 -4.25
N GLY A 50 25.43 -7.70 -3.09
CA GLY A 50 26.90 -7.61 -2.97
C GLY A 50 27.65 -8.93 -3.09
N VAL A 51 26.96 -10.08 -3.10
CA VAL A 51 27.58 -11.40 -3.25
C VAL A 51 26.78 -12.23 -4.24
N VAL A 52 27.34 -12.36 -5.44
CA VAL A 52 26.83 -13.24 -6.49
C VAL A 52 26.94 -14.69 -6.03
N VAL A 53 25.85 -15.27 -5.56
CA VAL A 53 25.70 -16.72 -5.51
C VAL A 53 24.50 -17.09 -6.37
N ALA A 54 24.80 -17.62 -7.54
CA ALA A 54 23.84 -18.15 -8.48
C ALA A 54 23.17 -19.40 -7.89
N GLN A 55 22.10 -19.21 -7.13
CA GLN A 55 21.11 -20.25 -6.88
C GLN A 55 19.78 -19.76 -7.37
N ILE A 56 19.40 -20.28 -8.54
CA ILE A 56 18.18 -19.97 -9.28
C ILE A 56 17.01 -20.60 -8.52
N ASP A 57 16.48 -19.88 -7.56
CA ASP A 57 15.13 -20.12 -7.05
C ASP A 57 14.20 -19.21 -7.85
N ASN A 58 13.28 -19.81 -8.62
CA ASN A 58 12.38 -19.10 -9.54
C ASN A 58 11.56 -17.98 -8.86
N ASN A 59 11.37 -18.05 -7.54
CA ASN A 59 10.72 -17.02 -6.76
C ASN A 59 11.61 -15.80 -6.50
N LYS A 60 12.95 -15.98 -6.39
CA LYS A 60 13.91 -14.89 -6.15
C LYS A 60 14.06 -13.99 -7.38
N VAL A 61 14.16 -14.57 -8.58
CA VAL A 61 14.26 -13.82 -9.84
C VAL A 61 13.02 -12.94 -10.05
N ARG A 62 11.87 -13.39 -9.57
CA ARG A 62 10.60 -12.66 -9.70
C ARG A 62 10.55 -11.38 -8.88
N MET A 63 11.20 -11.35 -7.72
CA MET A 63 11.28 -10.17 -6.84
C MET A 63 12.34 -9.15 -7.26
N GLN A 64 13.43 -9.58 -7.90
CA GLN A 64 14.48 -8.66 -8.38
C GLN A 64 13.99 -7.73 -9.49
N ASN A 65 13.04 -8.16 -10.32
CA ASN A 65 12.52 -7.40 -11.45
C ASN A 65 11.19 -6.71 -11.17
N LEU A 66 10.99 -6.21 -9.94
CA LEU A 66 9.75 -5.53 -9.55
C LEU A 66 9.49 -4.23 -10.34
N GLY A 67 10.52 -3.58 -10.90
CA GLY A 67 10.36 -2.39 -11.74
C GLY A 67 9.37 -1.37 -11.15
N ILE A 68 8.28 -1.10 -11.89
CA ILE A 68 7.19 -0.20 -11.47
C ILE A 68 6.51 -0.71 -10.19
N GLY A 69 6.42 -2.03 -9.98
CA GLY A 69 5.81 -2.64 -8.79
C GLY A 69 6.48 -2.21 -7.47
N LYS A 70 7.80 -1.95 -7.48
CA LYS A 70 8.53 -1.44 -6.32
C LYS A 70 7.98 -0.09 -5.84
N ILE A 71 7.75 0.82 -6.77
CA ILE A 71 7.26 2.17 -6.46
C ILE A 71 5.83 2.06 -5.90
N HIS A 72 4.99 1.23 -6.51
CA HIS A 72 3.65 0.96 -6.01
C HIS A 72 3.66 0.33 -4.61
N LEU A 73 4.57 -0.61 -4.30
CA LEU A 73 4.72 -1.21 -2.98
C LEU A 73 5.06 -0.15 -1.91
N ILE A 74 6.07 0.68 -2.17
CA ILE A 74 6.50 1.73 -1.23
C ILE A 74 5.37 2.73 -1.01
N ARG A 75 4.71 3.17 -2.08
CA ARG A 75 3.61 4.14 -2.00
C ARG A 75 2.38 3.56 -1.30
N SER A 76 2.02 2.31 -1.57
CA SER A 76 0.93 1.62 -0.86
C SER A 76 1.20 1.53 0.64
N LEU A 77 2.45 1.24 1.02
CA LEU A 77 2.85 1.18 2.42
C LEU A 77 2.79 2.57 3.08
N GLN A 78 3.33 3.60 2.42
CA GLN A 78 3.27 4.98 2.91
C GLN A 78 1.83 5.47 3.08
N LEU A 79 0.97 5.23 2.10
CA LEU A 79 -0.46 5.59 2.17
C LEU A 79 -1.18 4.81 3.27
N SER A 80 -0.86 3.52 3.48
CA SER A 80 -1.44 2.73 4.57
C SER A 80 -1.06 3.27 5.95
N VAL A 81 0.20 3.65 6.15
CA VAL A 81 0.66 4.26 7.40
C VAL A 81 -0.01 5.63 7.60
N LEU A 82 -0.01 6.47 6.58
CA LEU A 82 -0.65 7.79 6.63
C LEU A 82 -2.15 7.67 6.93
N ALA A 83 -2.85 6.75 6.25
CA ALA A 83 -4.25 6.48 6.52
C ALA A 83 -4.48 6.00 7.96
N GLY A 84 -3.64 5.08 8.47
CA GLY A 84 -3.72 4.61 9.85
C GLY A 84 -3.56 5.73 10.87
N VAL A 85 -2.58 6.60 10.67
CA VAL A 85 -2.36 7.76 11.56
C VAL A 85 -3.54 8.73 11.49
N LEU A 86 -3.95 9.16 10.29
CA LEU A 86 -5.00 10.15 10.12
C LEU A 86 -6.38 9.62 10.50
N LEU A 87 -6.69 8.37 10.21
CA LEU A 87 -8.02 7.81 10.48
C LEU A 87 -8.19 7.27 11.91
N ALA A 88 -7.10 6.87 12.58
CA ALA A 88 -7.16 6.32 13.92
C ALA A 88 -6.60 7.27 14.97
N VAL A 89 -5.34 7.70 14.83
CA VAL A 89 -4.64 8.44 15.88
C VAL A 89 -5.23 9.84 16.07
N VAL A 90 -5.50 10.56 14.98
CA VAL A 90 -6.03 11.95 15.05
C VAL A 90 -7.41 11.99 15.72
N PRO A 91 -8.42 11.19 15.34
CA PRO A 91 -9.70 11.17 16.03
C PRO A 91 -9.57 10.79 17.53
N LEU A 92 -8.72 9.81 17.85
CA LEU A 92 -8.50 9.42 19.26
C LEU A 92 -7.92 10.56 20.09
N ILE A 93 -6.96 11.31 19.55
CA ILE A 93 -6.39 12.48 20.23
C ILE A 93 -7.46 13.54 20.44
N VAL A 94 -8.27 13.85 19.42
CA VAL A 94 -9.35 14.83 19.52
C VAL A 94 -10.37 14.44 20.58
N ILE A 95 -10.78 13.17 20.62
CA ILE A 95 -11.72 12.67 21.63
C ILE A 95 -11.12 12.73 23.02
N TYR A 96 -9.85 12.35 23.18
CA TYR A 96 -9.17 12.34 24.48
C TYR A 96 -9.02 13.73 25.10
N PHE A 97 -8.70 14.74 24.31
CA PHE A 97 -8.54 16.13 24.81
C PHE A 97 -9.82 16.95 24.85
N SER A 98 -10.95 16.38 24.41
CA SER A 98 -12.22 17.12 24.36
C SER A 98 -12.96 17.06 25.69
N SER A 99 -13.45 18.21 26.14
CA SER A 99 -14.37 18.31 27.28
C SER A 99 -15.82 17.95 26.92
N GLN A 100 -16.16 17.95 25.63
CA GLN A 100 -17.51 17.65 25.13
C GLN A 100 -17.50 16.40 24.25
N LEU A 101 -17.61 15.24 24.87
CA LEU A 101 -17.48 13.93 24.22
C LEU A 101 -18.44 13.76 23.03
N GLN A 102 -19.72 14.14 23.19
CA GLN A 102 -20.74 13.94 22.16
C GLN A 102 -20.46 14.77 20.89
N ALA A 103 -20.11 16.04 21.04
CA ALA A 103 -19.75 16.90 19.91
C ALA A 103 -18.50 16.41 19.21
N SER A 104 -17.49 15.96 19.96
CA SER A 104 -16.24 15.45 19.41
C SER A 104 -16.41 14.15 18.64
N ILE A 105 -17.30 13.27 19.07
CA ILE A 105 -17.62 12.03 18.34
C ILE A 105 -18.29 12.37 17.00
N MET A 106 -19.24 13.31 16.98
CA MET A 106 -19.89 13.71 15.73
C MET A 106 -18.91 14.33 14.72
N VAL A 107 -18.07 15.25 15.18
CA VAL A 107 -17.03 15.86 14.33
C VAL A 107 -16.01 14.80 13.87
N GLY A 108 -15.58 13.93 14.76
CA GLY A 108 -14.66 12.83 14.48
C GLY A 108 -15.24 11.86 13.43
N LEU A 109 -16.53 11.58 13.47
CA LEU A 109 -17.21 10.70 12.51
C LEU A 109 -17.25 11.33 11.11
N ILE A 110 -17.61 12.61 11.00
CA ILE A 110 -17.59 13.33 9.72
C ILE A 110 -16.17 13.38 9.13
N TYR A 111 -15.18 13.71 9.97
CA TYR A 111 -13.78 13.70 9.61
C TYR A 111 -13.35 12.32 9.10
N PHE A 112 -13.66 11.25 9.85
CA PHE A 112 -13.31 9.88 9.50
C PHE A 112 -13.91 9.48 8.14
N VAL A 113 -15.21 9.68 7.93
CA VAL A 113 -15.90 9.33 6.67
C VAL A 113 -15.31 10.09 5.49
N THR A 114 -15.06 11.38 5.64
CA THR A 114 -14.53 12.23 4.57
C THR A 114 -13.11 11.80 4.17
N LEU A 115 -12.22 11.62 5.15
CA LEU A 115 -10.85 11.18 4.87
C LEU A 115 -10.80 9.75 4.35
N HIS A 116 -11.60 8.85 4.92
CA HIS A 116 -11.67 7.45 4.47
C HIS A 116 -12.09 7.36 3.00
N ALA A 117 -13.12 8.11 2.60
CA ALA A 117 -13.53 8.21 1.20
C ALA A 117 -12.39 8.77 0.31
N GLY A 118 -11.68 9.80 0.77
CA GLY A 118 -10.51 10.35 0.07
C GLY A 118 -9.40 9.32 -0.16
N PHE A 119 -9.05 8.54 0.86
CA PHE A 119 -8.04 7.48 0.74
C PHE A 119 -8.47 6.36 -0.21
N ILE A 120 -9.76 5.98 -0.20
CA ILE A 120 -10.30 5.00 -1.15
C ILE A 120 -10.18 5.53 -2.58
N LEU A 121 -10.55 6.79 -2.84
CA LEU A 121 -10.42 7.40 -4.16
C LEU A 121 -8.97 7.42 -4.65
N ILE A 122 -8.03 7.83 -3.80
CA ILE A 122 -6.59 7.80 -4.13
C ILE A 122 -6.15 6.37 -4.46
N GLY A 123 -6.59 5.39 -3.67
CA GLY A 123 -6.27 3.98 -3.90
C GLY A 123 -6.83 3.46 -5.23
N MET A 124 -8.06 3.81 -5.57
CA MET A 124 -8.69 3.44 -6.85
C MET A 124 -7.97 4.08 -8.05
N LEU A 125 -7.59 5.36 -7.94
CA LEU A 125 -6.82 6.04 -8.98
C LEU A 125 -5.45 5.37 -9.17
N ASN A 126 -4.76 5.06 -8.09
CA ASN A 126 -3.47 4.38 -8.15
C ASN A 126 -3.59 2.94 -8.67
N LEU A 127 -4.68 2.23 -8.35
CA LEU A 127 -4.98 0.91 -8.90
C LEU A 127 -5.20 0.99 -10.42
N SER A 128 -6.00 1.95 -10.88
CA SER A 128 -6.22 2.19 -12.32
C SER A 128 -4.91 2.49 -13.05
N ARG A 129 -4.02 3.28 -12.45
CA ARG A 129 -2.69 3.55 -13.01
C ARG A 129 -1.78 2.33 -13.01
N ALA A 130 -1.84 1.50 -11.97
CA ALA A 130 -1.09 0.24 -11.90
C ALA A 130 -1.53 -0.72 -13.02
N MET A 131 -2.85 -0.82 -13.27
CA MET A 131 -3.40 -1.61 -14.39
C MET A 131 -2.93 -1.07 -15.74
N ALA A 132 -2.83 0.25 -15.88
CA ALA A 132 -2.30 0.90 -17.10
C ALA A 132 -0.75 0.88 -17.16
N LYS A 133 -0.06 0.18 -16.25
CA LYS A 133 1.42 0.12 -16.14
C LYS A 133 2.08 1.50 -16.00
N LYS A 134 1.39 2.45 -15.37
CA LYS A 134 1.86 3.81 -15.08
C LYS A 134 2.31 3.91 -13.62
N LEU A 135 3.13 4.91 -13.32
CA LEU A 135 3.53 5.22 -11.95
C LEU A 135 2.33 5.70 -11.11
N PRO A 136 2.33 5.50 -9.77
CA PRO A 136 1.29 6.03 -8.90
C PRO A 136 1.25 7.55 -8.97
N LEU A 137 0.12 8.14 -8.56
CA LEU A 137 -0.06 9.61 -8.52
C LEU A 137 0.77 10.26 -7.42
N PHE A 138 0.89 9.55 -6.28
CA PHE A 138 1.59 10.02 -5.08
C PHE A 138 2.50 8.93 -4.54
#